data_edc9bba8330b029f092ed04872c4357e
#
_entry.id   edc9bba8330b029f092ed04872c4357e
#
_cell.length_a   1.000
_cell.length_b   1.000
_cell.length_c   1.000
_cell.angle_alpha   90.00
_cell.angle_beta   90.00
_cell.angle_gamma   90.00
#
_symmetry.space_group_name_H-M   'P 1'
#
loop_
_entity.id
_entity.type
_entity.pdbx_description
1 polymer ?
#
loop_
_entity_poly.entity_id
_entity_poly.type
_entity_poly.pdbx_seq_one_letter_code
_entity_poly.pdbx_strand_id
1 'polypeptide(L)'
;MSSSLMTSVSGLRAFSEAISVIANNIANSSTTAYKSNSVTFADLLNQSLSASAVASTGSGVTVSNIATSWSQGSTSSTDSATDLAINGNGFFIVKSDSGTTYYTRNGAFSLDSDHVLVTSTGLAVQGYSIDASGNLGALGDIVVSYGSSVPVATTQIAVNVSLNSETAENGTFSTTISVYDSLGNEIPVTITYTKSDTYNVWTWTASINDKYGTLGGTSSGT
;
A
#
# COMPACT_ATOMS: atom_id res chain seq x y z
N MET A 1 0.96 61.72 19.09
CA MET A 1 2.19 60.86 19.11
C MET A 1 1.94 59.44 19.56
N SER A 2 1.02 59.20 20.49
CA SER A 2 0.75 57.82 20.97
C SER A 2 0.11 56.90 19.92
N SER A 3 -0.75 57.41 19.02
CA SER A 3 -1.41 56.54 18.01
C SER A 3 -0.42 56.07 16.94
N SER A 4 0.50 56.88 16.47
CA SER A 4 1.52 56.48 15.50
C SER A 4 2.51 55.44 16.08
N LEU A 5 2.84 55.54 17.36
CA LEU A 5 3.62 54.53 18.03
C LEU A 5 2.86 53.20 18.16
N MET A 6 1.57 53.26 18.48
CA MET A 6 0.71 52.09 18.56
C MET A 6 0.59 51.36 17.19
N THR A 7 0.40 52.13 16.10
CA THR A 7 0.37 51.62 14.72
C THR A 7 1.71 50.95 14.37
N SER A 8 2.85 51.58 14.70
CA SER A 8 4.17 50.98 14.46
C SER A 8 4.38 49.71 15.27
N VAL A 9 3.97 49.67 16.52
CA VAL A 9 4.06 48.47 17.37
C VAL A 9 3.17 47.35 16.86
N SER A 10 1.95 47.67 16.39
CA SER A 10 1.06 46.65 15.80
C SER A 10 1.68 46.02 14.54
N GLY A 11 2.27 46.83 13.66
CA GLY A 11 3.00 46.39 12.50
C GLY A 11 4.17 45.46 12.85
N LEU A 12 4.98 45.91 13.83
CA LEU A 12 6.13 45.10 14.26
C LEU A 12 5.73 43.73 14.83
N ARG A 13 4.65 43.69 15.62
CA ARG A 13 4.11 42.42 16.17
C ARG A 13 3.59 41.50 15.06
N ALA A 14 2.80 42.05 14.14
CA ALA A 14 2.24 41.27 13.04
C ALA A 14 3.33 40.71 12.13
N PHE A 15 4.37 41.49 11.82
CA PHE A 15 5.51 40.99 11.05
C PHE A 15 6.37 40.00 11.83
N SER A 16 6.53 40.15 13.13
CA SER A 16 7.25 39.19 13.98
C SER A 16 6.56 37.81 13.92
N GLU A 17 5.23 37.80 13.99
CA GLU A 17 4.45 36.56 13.85
C GLU A 17 4.58 35.94 12.45
N ALA A 18 4.51 36.76 11.40
CA ALA A 18 4.74 36.31 10.05
C ALA A 18 6.14 35.70 9.84
N ILE A 19 7.18 36.33 10.38
CA ILE A 19 8.55 35.81 10.35
C ILE A 19 8.64 34.48 11.09
N SER A 20 7.95 34.30 12.20
CA SER A 20 7.89 33.04 12.96
C SER A 20 7.28 31.91 12.11
N VAL A 21 6.19 32.20 11.39
CA VAL A 21 5.57 31.23 10.49
C VAL A 21 6.49 30.88 9.32
N ILE A 22 7.13 31.86 8.71
CA ILE A 22 8.10 31.65 7.62
C ILE A 22 9.29 30.82 8.11
N ALA A 23 9.83 31.13 9.28
CA ALA A 23 10.94 30.38 9.88
C ALA A 23 10.55 28.91 10.12
N ASN A 24 9.32 28.66 10.60
CA ASN A 24 8.80 27.30 10.76
C ASN A 24 8.66 26.57 9.40
N ASN A 25 8.16 27.25 8.37
CA ASN A 25 8.09 26.68 7.02
C ASN A 25 9.49 26.31 6.50
N ILE A 26 10.48 27.16 6.71
CA ILE A 26 11.86 26.90 6.29
C ILE A 26 12.45 25.73 7.08
N ALA A 27 12.28 25.72 8.40
CA ALA A 27 12.77 24.64 9.26
C ALA A 27 12.21 23.26 8.86
N ASN A 28 10.96 23.23 8.37
CA ASN A 28 10.27 22.01 7.96
C ASN A 28 10.27 21.77 6.44
N SER A 29 11.06 22.53 5.66
CA SER A 29 11.09 22.40 4.19
C SER A 29 11.52 21.01 3.71
N SER A 30 12.32 20.30 4.50
CA SER A 30 12.76 18.91 4.24
C SER A 30 11.94 17.85 4.99
N THR A 31 10.90 18.26 5.73
CA THR A 31 10.05 17.32 6.48
C THR A 31 9.02 16.71 5.54
N THR A 32 8.98 15.38 5.45
CA THR A 32 8.02 14.64 4.59
C THR A 32 6.59 14.96 5.00
N ALA A 33 5.76 15.25 4.01
CA ALA A 33 4.33 15.59 4.17
C ALA A 33 4.02 16.87 4.97
N TYR A 34 5.02 17.71 5.24
CA TYR A 34 4.78 19.02 5.84
C TYR A 34 3.88 19.87 4.93
N LYS A 35 2.96 20.60 5.55
CA LYS A 35 2.08 21.57 4.90
C LYS A 35 2.43 22.96 5.38
N SER A 36 2.84 23.84 4.46
CA SER A 36 3.24 25.20 4.80
C SER A 36 2.06 26.03 5.28
N ASN A 37 2.33 26.95 6.18
CA ASN A 37 1.37 27.94 6.66
C ASN A 37 1.61 29.27 5.98
N SER A 38 0.54 30.01 5.70
CA SER A 38 0.56 31.39 5.19
C SER A 38 -0.14 32.32 6.16
N VAL A 39 0.37 33.52 6.28
CA VAL A 39 -0.17 34.55 7.17
C VAL A 39 -0.97 35.55 6.34
N THR A 40 -2.17 35.86 6.77
CA THR A 40 -3.01 36.91 6.20
C THR A 40 -3.16 38.05 7.20
N PHE A 41 -2.92 39.26 6.72
CA PHE A 41 -3.05 40.47 7.53
C PHE A 41 -4.41 41.13 7.34
N ALA A 42 -4.91 41.79 8.36
CA ALA A 42 -6.08 42.66 8.30
C ALA A 42 -5.76 44.03 8.86
N ASP A 43 -6.33 45.05 8.25
CA ASP A 43 -6.28 46.41 8.78
C ASP A 43 -7.17 46.56 10.04
N LEU A 44 -6.69 47.30 11.02
CA LEU A 44 -7.47 47.63 12.17
C LEU A 44 -8.34 48.87 11.84
N LEU A 45 -9.66 48.60 11.69
CA LEU A 45 -10.64 49.64 11.36
C LEU A 45 -10.72 50.68 12.50
N ASN A 46 -10.57 51.94 12.16
CA ASN A 46 -10.91 53.03 13.05
C ASN A 46 -12.42 53.15 13.20
N GLN A 47 -12.90 52.92 14.40
CA GLN A 47 -14.31 53.15 14.73
C GLN A 47 -14.56 54.65 14.97
N SER A 48 -14.45 55.46 13.90
CA SER A 48 -14.92 56.84 13.95
C SER A 48 -16.30 56.89 13.34
N LEU A 49 -17.31 56.78 14.17
CA LEU A 49 -18.75 56.97 13.87
C LEU A 49 -19.10 58.47 13.71
N SER A 50 -18.22 59.27 13.18
CA SER A 50 -18.51 60.70 12.96
C SER A 50 -18.62 61.00 11.50
N ALA A 51 -19.77 61.52 11.08
CA ALA A 51 -20.21 61.81 9.70
C ALA A 51 -19.39 62.94 9.00
N SER A 52 -18.24 63.31 9.52
CA SER A 52 -17.27 64.22 8.93
C SER A 52 -15.95 63.50 8.73
N ALA A 53 -15.90 62.69 7.67
CA ALA A 53 -14.66 61.98 7.32
C ALA A 53 -13.60 62.92 6.75
N VAL A 54 -12.81 63.48 7.60
CA VAL A 54 -11.47 63.99 7.25
C VAL A 54 -10.51 62.82 7.46
N ALA A 55 -9.89 62.37 6.37
CA ALA A 55 -8.82 61.41 6.25
C ALA A 55 -8.48 60.58 7.52
N SER A 56 -9.09 59.44 7.67
CA SER A 56 -8.80 58.52 8.76
C SER A 56 -7.43 57.92 8.54
N THR A 57 -6.47 58.27 9.36
CA THR A 57 -5.17 57.62 9.42
C THR A 57 -5.39 56.20 9.95
N GLY A 58 -4.95 55.15 9.23
CA GLY A 58 -5.11 53.77 9.64
C GLY A 58 -4.66 53.46 11.07
N SER A 59 -5.33 52.56 11.76
CA SER A 59 -5.09 52.19 13.17
C SER A 59 -4.02 51.10 13.35
N GLY A 60 -3.42 50.66 12.26
CA GLY A 60 -2.41 49.60 12.26
C GLY A 60 -2.90 48.31 11.62
N VAL A 61 -2.16 47.24 11.86
CA VAL A 61 -2.38 45.90 11.24
C VAL A 61 -2.39 44.85 12.33
N THR A 62 -3.17 43.79 12.07
CA THR A 62 -3.15 42.57 12.88
C THR A 62 -3.07 41.35 11.97
N VAL A 63 -2.61 40.23 12.50
CA VAL A 63 -2.72 38.94 11.84
C VAL A 63 -4.19 38.48 11.91
N SER A 64 -4.80 38.33 10.74
CA SER A 64 -6.20 37.89 10.63
C SER A 64 -6.34 36.38 10.72
N ASN A 65 -5.44 35.68 10.04
CA ASN A 65 -5.50 34.23 9.96
C ASN A 65 -4.12 33.66 9.61
N ILE A 66 -3.87 32.45 10.12
CA ILE A 66 -2.76 31.59 9.69
C ILE A 66 -3.39 30.36 9.05
N ALA A 67 -3.30 30.30 7.71
CA ALA A 67 -3.93 29.24 6.92
C ALA A 67 -2.90 28.21 6.46
N THR A 68 -3.22 26.94 6.65
CA THR A 68 -2.41 25.83 6.14
C THR A 68 -2.73 25.59 4.65
N SER A 69 -1.70 25.53 3.83
CA SER A 69 -1.81 25.17 2.41
C SER A 69 -1.89 23.67 2.26
N TRP A 70 -3.03 23.16 1.79
CA TRP A 70 -3.25 21.73 1.53
C TRP A 70 -2.87 21.31 0.11
N SER A 71 -2.25 22.17 -0.67
CA SER A 71 -1.83 21.84 -2.02
C SER A 71 -0.93 20.60 -2.05
N GLN A 72 -1.05 19.81 -3.13
CA GLN A 72 -0.22 18.63 -3.35
C GLN A 72 1.22 19.07 -3.65
N GLY A 73 2.19 18.53 -2.92
CA GLY A 73 3.61 18.68 -3.23
C GLY A 73 4.08 17.68 -4.28
N SER A 74 5.35 17.78 -4.67
CA SER A 74 6.00 16.79 -5.52
C SER A 74 6.15 15.47 -4.78
N THR A 75 5.91 14.36 -5.50
CA THR A 75 6.20 13.01 -5.01
C THR A 75 7.59 12.59 -5.47
N SER A 76 8.31 11.88 -4.63
CA SER A 76 9.64 11.33 -4.90
C SER A 76 9.58 9.82 -4.73
N SER A 77 10.28 9.10 -5.60
CA SER A 77 10.45 7.66 -5.45
C SER A 77 11.54 7.36 -4.43
N THR A 78 11.33 6.33 -3.62
CA THR A 78 12.29 5.81 -2.64
C THR A 78 12.58 4.34 -2.93
N ASP A 79 13.62 3.78 -2.32
CA ASP A 79 13.97 2.37 -2.46
C ASP A 79 13.21 1.47 -1.47
N SER A 80 12.38 2.05 -0.60
CA SER A 80 11.58 1.31 0.39
C SER A 80 10.23 0.90 -0.21
N ALA A 81 9.92 -0.39 -0.16
CA ALA A 81 8.64 -0.93 -0.64
C ALA A 81 7.44 -0.54 0.26
N THR A 82 7.71 -0.07 1.48
CA THR A 82 6.69 0.32 2.46
C THR A 82 6.35 1.81 2.43
N ASP A 83 7.09 2.60 1.65
CA ASP A 83 6.82 4.02 1.50
C ASP A 83 5.64 4.24 0.55
N LEU A 84 4.64 4.94 1.03
CA LEU A 84 3.40 5.20 0.32
C LEU A 84 3.14 6.70 0.20
N ALA A 85 2.63 7.16 -0.94
CA ALA A 85 2.20 8.53 -1.14
C ALA A 85 0.74 8.58 -1.62
N ILE A 86 -0.04 9.50 -1.04
CA ILE A 86 -1.39 9.77 -1.50
C ILE A 86 -1.34 10.83 -2.59
N ASN A 87 -1.79 10.50 -3.79
CA ASN A 87 -2.03 11.45 -4.87
C ASN A 87 -3.48 11.94 -4.81
N GLY A 88 -3.68 13.22 -4.59
CA GLY A 88 -5.00 13.81 -4.39
C GLY A 88 -5.35 14.07 -2.92
N ASN A 89 -6.64 14.12 -2.62
CA ASN A 89 -7.17 14.42 -1.28
C ASN A 89 -7.31 13.15 -0.43
N GLY A 90 -6.97 13.23 0.87
CA GLY A 90 -7.11 12.12 1.80
C GLY A 90 -5.98 12.10 2.83
N PHE A 91 -6.05 11.18 3.78
CA PHE A 91 -5.06 10.96 4.84
C PHE A 91 -4.92 9.47 5.09
N PHE A 92 -3.74 9.06 5.52
CA PHE A 92 -3.58 7.76 6.14
C PHE A 92 -4.20 7.79 7.54
N ILE A 93 -4.87 6.73 7.89
CA ILE A 93 -5.45 6.52 9.22
C ILE A 93 -4.43 5.71 10.00
N VAL A 94 -4.03 6.20 11.15
CA VAL A 94 -3.12 5.50 12.05
C VAL A 94 -3.72 5.43 13.45
N LYS A 95 -3.46 4.34 14.15
CA LYS A 95 -4.03 4.06 15.45
C LYS A 95 -2.93 3.79 16.48
N SER A 96 -3.11 4.35 17.66
CA SER A 96 -2.25 4.05 18.81
C SER A 96 -2.74 2.78 19.51
N ASP A 97 -1.84 2.11 20.24
CA ASP A 97 -2.17 0.97 21.12
C ASP A 97 -3.26 1.31 22.14
N SER A 98 -3.39 2.58 22.53
CA SER A 98 -4.48 3.08 23.37
C SER A 98 -5.84 3.16 22.68
N GLY A 99 -5.91 2.85 21.37
CA GLY A 99 -7.13 2.90 20.57
C GLY A 99 -7.44 4.27 19.93
N THR A 100 -6.62 5.29 20.18
CA THR A 100 -6.83 6.63 19.60
C THR A 100 -6.42 6.65 18.13
N THR A 101 -7.30 7.19 17.29
CA THR A 101 -7.08 7.33 15.84
C THR A 101 -6.49 8.70 15.51
N TYR A 102 -5.46 8.72 14.67
CA TYR A 102 -4.84 9.92 14.11
C TYR A 102 -4.84 9.86 12.60
N TYR A 103 -4.66 11.02 11.97
CA TYR A 103 -4.59 11.17 10.52
C TYR A 103 -3.26 11.78 10.13
N THR A 104 -2.58 11.19 9.16
CA THR A 104 -1.29 11.67 8.67
C THR A 104 -1.22 11.66 7.15
N ARG A 105 -0.39 12.54 6.60
CA ARG A 105 0.02 12.50 5.18
C ARG A 105 1.41 11.90 5.00
N ASN A 106 2.13 11.69 6.09
CA ASN A 106 3.43 11.03 6.05
C ASN A 106 3.22 9.55 5.77
N GLY A 107 3.75 9.07 4.67
CA GLY A 107 3.67 7.69 4.23
C GLY A 107 4.99 6.92 4.36
N ALA A 108 5.94 7.42 5.12
CA ALA A 108 7.15 6.68 5.48
C ALA A 108 6.80 5.66 6.56
N PHE A 109 6.50 4.44 6.12
CA PHE A 109 6.11 3.34 7.01
C PHE A 109 7.20 2.28 7.08
N SER A 110 7.20 1.53 8.17
CA SER A 110 8.06 0.37 8.38
C SER A 110 7.22 -0.81 8.87
N LEU A 111 7.79 -2.01 8.82
CA LEU A 111 7.16 -3.20 9.38
C LEU A 111 7.73 -3.45 10.77
N ASP A 112 6.85 -3.74 11.71
CA ASP A 112 7.20 -4.20 13.05
C ASP A 112 7.49 -5.70 13.07
N SER A 113 7.89 -6.24 14.25
CA SER A 113 8.15 -7.66 14.48
C SER A 113 6.97 -8.56 14.13
N ASP A 114 5.76 -8.06 14.28
CA ASP A 114 4.51 -8.75 13.96
C ASP A 114 4.04 -8.53 12.50
N HIS A 115 4.91 -7.96 11.66
CA HIS A 115 4.64 -7.61 10.27
C HIS A 115 3.48 -6.60 10.09
N VAL A 116 3.16 -5.85 11.13
CA VAL A 116 2.21 -4.74 11.06
C VAL A 116 2.90 -3.52 10.45
N LEU A 117 2.20 -2.82 9.56
CA LEU A 117 2.68 -1.57 8.99
C LEU A 117 2.53 -0.45 10.03
N VAL A 118 3.66 0.15 10.43
CA VAL A 118 3.71 1.18 11.48
C VAL A 118 4.41 2.43 10.99
N THR A 119 4.08 3.56 11.61
CA THR A 119 4.80 4.82 11.44
C THR A 119 6.11 4.81 12.23
N SER A 120 7.00 5.75 11.96
CA SER A 120 8.24 5.96 12.75
C SER A 120 8.00 6.21 14.25
N THR A 121 6.77 6.58 14.63
CA THR A 121 6.34 6.78 16.02
C THR A 121 5.64 5.56 16.63
N GLY A 122 5.60 4.41 15.91
CA GLY A 122 5.01 3.16 16.39
C GLY A 122 3.48 3.09 16.28
N LEU A 123 2.82 4.00 15.55
CA LEU A 123 1.37 3.94 15.34
C LEU A 123 1.05 2.97 14.21
N ALA A 124 0.11 2.03 14.42
CA ALA A 124 -0.32 1.08 13.43
C ALA A 124 -1.16 1.74 12.31
N VAL A 125 -0.83 1.45 11.05
CA VAL A 125 -1.58 1.95 9.90
C VAL A 125 -2.84 1.12 9.72
N GLN A 126 -3.96 1.81 9.55
CA GLN A 126 -5.28 1.19 9.40
C GLN A 126 -5.66 1.07 7.93
N GLY A 127 -6.25 -0.06 7.58
CA GLY A 127 -6.78 -0.30 6.24
C GLY A 127 -7.93 -1.28 6.25
N TYR A 128 -8.59 -1.42 5.11
CA TYR A 128 -9.63 -2.43 4.93
C TYR A 128 -8.99 -3.72 4.42
N SER A 129 -9.29 -4.83 5.08
CA SER A 129 -8.96 -6.15 4.55
C SER A 129 -9.81 -6.42 3.30
N ILE A 130 -9.25 -7.18 2.35
CA ILE A 130 -9.98 -7.63 1.16
C ILE A 130 -10.05 -9.16 1.25
N ASP A 131 -11.25 -9.72 1.15
CA ASP A 131 -11.44 -11.17 1.10
C ASP A 131 -11.05 -11.76 -0.27
N ALA A 132 -10.99 -13.09 -0.36
CA ALA A 132 -10.66 -13.79 -1.61
C ALA A 132 -11.68 -13.52 -2.75
N SER A 133 -12.84 -12.99 -2.43
CA SER A 133 -13.91 -12.61 -3.37
C SER A 133 -13.84 -11.13 -3.79
N GLY A 134 -12.89 -10.36 -3.25
CA GLY A 134 -12.72 -8.95 -3.56
C GLY A 134 -13.59 -7.98 -2.74
N ASN A 135 -14.29 -8.47 -1.71
CA ASN A 135 -15.13 -7.62 -0.86
C ASN A 135 -14.28 -6.93 0.22
N LEU A 136 -14.64 -5.69 0.53
CA LEU A 136 -14.03 -4.93 1.61
C LEU A 136 -14.49 -5.50 2.97
N GLY A 137 -13.55 -5.88 3.80
CA GLY A 137 -13.78 -6.30 5.17
C GLY A 137 -13.81 -5.14 6.17
N ALA A 138 -13.59 -5.44 7.43
CA ALA A 138 -13.52 -4.43 8.49
C ALA A 138 -12.23 -3.61 8.42
N LEU A 139 -12.28 -2.37 8.92
CA LEU A 139 -11.11 -1.54 9.16
C LEU A 139 -10.27 -2.16 10.29
N GLY A 140 -9.02 -2.41 10.03
CA GLY A 140 -8.09 -3.01 10.99
C GLY A 140 -6.64 -2.66 10.67
N ASP A 141 -5.71 -3.20 11.45
CA ASP A 141 -4.28 -3.02 11.23
C ASP A 141 -3.85 -3.70 9.92
N ILE A 142 -3.01 -3.04 9.15
CA ILE A 142 -2.45 -3.60 7.91
C ILE A 142 -1.30 -4.53 8.29
N VAL A 143 -1.52 -5.84 8.14
CA VAL A 143 -0.51 -6.86 8.32
C VAL A 143 0.00 -7.32 6.97
N VAL A 144 1.30 -7.17 6.73
CA VAL A 144 1.97 -7.63 5.50
C VAL A 144 2.60 -8.99 5.79
N SER A 145 1.88 -10.07 5.45
CA SER A 145 2.44 -11.41 5.62
C SER A 145 3.36 -11.76 4.44
N TYR A 146 4.60 -12.08 4.72
CA TYR A 146 5.51 -12.76 3.79
C TYR A 146 5.21 -14.28 3.76
N GLY A 147 3.94 -14.66 3.82
CA GLY A 147 3.55 -16.05 3.79
C GLY A 147 3.95 -16.69 2.46
N SER A 148 4.61 -17.82 2.49
CA SER A 148 4.63 -18.72 1.35
C SER A 148 3.18 -19.05 0.98
N SER A 149 2.85 -19.01 -0.31
CA SER A 149 1.54 -19.46 -0.79
C SER A 149 1.24 -20.82 -0.20
N VAL A 150 0.04 -20.97 0.39
CA VAL A 150 -0.41 -22.28 0.85
C VAL A 150 -0.36 -23.24 -0.33
N PRO A 151 0.38 -24.35 -0.25
CA PRO A 151 0.48 -25.29 -1.35
C PRO A 151 -0.90 -25.84 -1.69
N VAL A 152 -1.17 -25.94 -2.98
CA VAL A 152 -2.41 -26.55 -3.49
C VAL A 152 -2.04 -27.84 -4.19
N ALA A 153 -2.63 -28.94 -3.75
CA ALA A 153 -2.40 -30.22 -4.35
C ALA A 153 -2.83 -30.23 -5.82
N THR A 154 -2.05 -30.86 -6.68
CA THR A 154 -2.39 -31.04 -8.10
C THR A 154 -3.58 -31.97 -8.22
N THR A 155 -4.70 -31.49 -8.77
CA THR A 155 -5.93 -32.27 -8.95
C THR A 155 -6.11 -32.81 -10.37
N GLN A 156 -5.45 -32.20 -11.35
CA GLN A 156 -5.55 -32.58 -12.75
C GLN A 156 -4.21 -32.46 -13.44
N ILE A 157 -3.91 -33.40 -14.34
CA ILE A 157 -2.73 -33.39 -15.19
C ILE A 157 -3.24 -33.48 -16.63
N ALA A 158 -2.90 -32.52 -17.49
CA ALA A 158 -3.15 -32.56 -18.92
C ALA A 158 -1.83 -32.83 -19.64
N VAL A 159 -1.76 -33.89 -20.37
CA VAL A 159 -0.55 -34.29 -21.10
C VAL A 159 -0.85 -34.39 -22.58
N ASN A 160 -0.15 -33.63 -23.39
CA ASN A 160 -0.21 -33.75 -24.85
C ASN A 160 1.04 -34.48 -25.32
N VAL A 161 0.86 -35.67 -25.86
CA VAL A 161 1.95 -36.50 -26.40
C VAL A 161 1.73 -36.81 -27.86
N SER A 162 2.82 -36.83 -28.60
CA SER A 162 2.83 -37.34 -29.97
C SER A 162 3.47 -38.74 -29.95
N LEU A 163 2.68 -39.76 -30.24
CA LEU A 163 3.11 -41.16 -30.22
C LEU A 163 3.40 -41.63 -31.66
N ASN A 164 4.50 -42.34 -31.86
CA ASN A 164 4.88 -42.83 -33.16
C ASN A 164 4.03 -44.07 -33.57
N SER A 165 3.27 -43.96 -34.65
CA SER A 165 2.44 -45.05 -35.16
C SER A 165 3.20 -46.29 -35.64
N GLU A 166 4.50 -46.15 -35.95
CA GLU A 166 5.38 -47.25 -36.40
C GLU A 166 6.01 -48.05 -35.25
N THR A 167 5.76 -47.64 -33.99
CA THR A 167 6.23 -48.40 -32.84
C THR A 167 5.72 -49.83 -32.88
N ALA A 168 6.57 -50.81 -32.55
CA ALA A 168 6.16 -52.24 -32.51
C ALA A 168 5.09 -52.46 -31.42
N GLU A 169 4.32 -53.54 -31.56
CA GLU A 169 3.37 -54.00 -30.54
C GLU A 169 4.08 -54.17 -29.20
N ASN A 170 3.41 -53.78 -28.11
CA ASN A 170 3.97 -53.70 -26.74
C ASN A 170 5.15 -52.72 -26.57
N GLY A 171 5.46 -51.91 -27.59
CA GLY A 171 6.41 -50.83 -27.45
C GLY A 171 5.89 -49.77 -26.48
N THR A 172 6.77 -49.26 -25.63
CA THR A 172 6.44 -48.33 -24.58
C THR A 172 7.07 -46.94 -24.78
N PHE A 173 6.33 -45.92 -24.44
CA PHE A 173 6.82 -44.55 -24.32
C PHE A 173 6.49 -44.04 -22.92
N SER A 174 7.45 -43.51 -22.19
CA SER A 174 7.25 -42.99 -20.83
C SER A 174 7.66 -41.53 -20.71
N THR A 175 6.86 -40.79 -19.99
CA THR A 175 7.16 -39.38 -19.62
C THR A 175 6.94 -39.19 -18.12
N THR A 176 7.78 -38.36 -17.50
CA THR A 176 7.67 -38.07 -16.08
C THR A 176 7.27 -36.61 -15.90
N ILE A 177 6.28 -36.36 -15.07
CA ILE A 177 5.73 -35.03 -14.78
C ILE A 177 5.78 -34.83 -13.27
N SER A 178 6.24 -33.68 -12.83
CA SER A 178 6.23 -33.29 -11.42
C SER A 178 4.84 -32.77 -11.03
N VAL A 179 4.27 -33.34 -9.99
CA VAL A 179 3.04 -32.87 -9.33
C VAL A 179 3.33 -32.51 -7.89
N TYR A 180 2.43 -31.77 -7.27
CA TYR A 180 2.61 -31.30 -5.90
C TYR A 180 1.51 -31.86 -4.99
N ASP A 181 1.88 -32.27 -3.79
CA ASP A 181 0.93 -32.67 -2.76
C ASP A 181 0.35 -31.45 -2.01
N SER A 182 -0.53 -31.69 -1.03
CA SER A 182 -1.11 -30.65 -0.18
C SER A 182 -0.09 -29.96 0.75
N LEU A 183 1.10 -30.50 0.88
CA LEU A 183 2.21 -29.95 1.66
C LEU A 183 3.23 -29.21 0.77
N GLY A 184 3.03 -29.23 -0.56
CA GLY A 184 3.92 -28.60 -1.53
C GLY A 184 5.16 -29.44 -1.88
N ASN A 185 5.18 -30.72 -1.49
CA ASN A 185 6.26 -31.61 -1.90
C ASN A 185 6.08 -32.00 -3.36
N GLU A 186 7.20 -32.00 -4.08
CA GLU A 186 7.24 -32.45 -5.47
C GLU A 186 7.23 -33.98 -5.54
N ILE A 187 6.30 -34.54 -6.31
CA ILE A 187 6.13 -35.96 -6.54
C ILE A 187 6.27 -36.24 -8.02
N PRO A 188 7.27 -37.00 -8.48
CA PRO A 188 7.37 -37.40 -9.88
C PRO A 188 6.35 -38.48 -10.20
N VAL A 189 5.46 -38.20 -11.14
CA VAL A 189 4.50 -39.16 -11.72
C VAL A 189 5.00 -39.60 -13.08
N THR A 190 5.20 -40.90 -13.28
CA THR A 190 5.58 -41.46 -14.56
C THR A 190 4.35 -42.00 -15.27
N ILE A 191 4.09 -41.49 -16.46
CA ILE A 191 3.03 -41.96 -17.33
C ILE A 191 3.67 -42.80 -18.44
N THR A 192 3.28 -44.06 -18.52
CA THR A 192 3.77 -44.99 -19.51
C THR A 192 2.63 -45.30 -20.50
N TYR A 193 2.90 -45.07 -21.77
CA TYR A 193 2.03 -45.41 -22.88
C TYR A 193 2.54 -46.71 -23.49
N THR A 194 1.66 -47.70 -23.66
CA THR A 194 1.99 -48.99 -24.27
C THR A 194 1.13 -49.18 -25.52
N LYS A 195 1.75 -49.47 -26.64
CA LYS A 195 1.02 -49.74 -27.88
C LYS A 195 0.30 -51.07 -27.81
N SER A 196 -1.00 -51.03 -28.09
CA SER A 196 -1.83 -52.24 -28.22
C SER A 196 -1.57 -52.95 -29.57
N ASP A 197 -1.96 -54.20 -29.66
CA ASP A 197 -2.03 -54.96 -30.88
C ASP A 197 -3.09 -54.42 -31.89
N THR A 198 -4.00 -53.58 -31.41
CA THR A 198 -4.97 -52.88 -32.25
C THR A 198 -4.37 -51.63 -32.89
N TYR A 199 -4.61 -51.41 -34.18
CA TYR A 199 -4.04 -50.28 -34.93
C TYR A 199 -4.45 -48.94 -34.32
N ASN A 200 -3.46 -48.06 -34.05
CA ASN A 200 -3.59 -46.71 -33.45
C ASN A 200 -4.21 -46.69 -32.05
N VAL A 201 -4.21 -47.77 -31.32
CA VAL A 201 -4.67 -47.82 -29.93
C VAL A 201 -3.49 -47.91 -29.00
N TRP A 202 -3.49 -47.04 -27.98
CA TRP A 202 -2.49 -47.01 -26.94
C TRP A 202 -3.18 -47.08 -25.58
N THR A 203 -2.64 -47.89 -24.70
CA THR A 203 -3.03 -47.91 -23.29
C THR A 203 -2.03 -47.08 -22.48
N TRP A 204 -2.53 -46.37 -21.51
CA TRP A 204 -1.64 -45.61 -20.62
C TRP A 204 -1.81 -46.04 -19.17
N THR A 205 -0.72 -46.00 -18.41
CA THR A 205 -0.70 -46.24 -17.00
C THR A 205 0.12 -45.13 -16.31
N ALA A 206 -0.39 -44.60 -15.22
CA ALA A 206 0.34 -43.65 -14.39
C ALA A 206 0.85 -44.36 -13.11
N SER A 207 2.08 -44.17 -12.79
CA SER A 207 2.71 -44.73 -11.60
C SER A 207 3.50 -43.69 -10.84
N ILE A 208 3.55 -43.85 -9.53
CA ILE A 208 4.45 -43.09 -8.63
C ILE A 208 5.32 -44.08 -7.87
N ASN A 209 6.42 -43.59 -7.33
CA ASN A 209 7.25 -44.39 -6.45
C ASN A 209 6.52 -44.63 -5.12
N ASP A 210 6.54 -45.87 -4.62
CA ASP A 210 5.87 -46.31 -3.37
C ASP A 210 6.21 -45.44 -2.15
N LYS A 211 7.35 -44.77 -2.17
CA LYS A 211 7.78 -43.80 -1.14
C LYS A 211 6.79 -42.64 -0.98
N TYR A 212 6.08 -42.27 -2.04
CA TYR A 212 5.17 -41.11 -2.07
C TYR A 212 3.70 -41.51 -1.90
N GLY A 213 3.40 -42.82 -1.74
CA GLY A 213 2.04 -43.32 -1.57
C GLY A 213 1.42 -43.87 -2.86
N THR A 214 0.09 -43.81 -2.97
CA THR A 214 -0.68 -44.30 -4.12
C THR A 214 -1.40 -43.18 -4.83
N LEU A 215 -1.51 -43.28 -6.15
CA LEU A 215 -2.33 -42.37 -6.96
C LEU A 215 -3.80 -42.58 -6.65
N GLY A 216 -4.49 -41.48 -6.34
CA GLY A 216 -5.96 -41.47 -6.27
C GLY A 216 -6.58 -41.24 -7.63
N GLY A 217 -7.80 -41.75 -7.84
CA GLY A 217 -8.54 -41.59 -9.11
C GLY A 217 -8.18 -42.59 -10.21
N THR A 218 -8.44 -42.24 -11.49
CA THR A 218 -8.15 -43.10 -12.63
C THR A 218 -6.67 -43.02 -12.99
N SER A 219 -5.94 -44.12 -12.84
CA SER A 219 -4.51 -44.21 -13.10
C SER A 219 -4.17 -44.96 -14.41
N SER A 220 -5.13 -45.34 -15.19
CA SER A 220 -4.99 -46.01 -16.47
C SER A 220 -6.16 -45.75 -17.43
N GLY A 221 -5.92 -45.88 -18.71
CA GLY A 221 -6.95 -45.68 -19.73
C GLY A 221 -6.43 -46.09 -21.13
N THR A 222 -7.26 -45.89 -22.14
CA THR A 222 -6.96 -46.14 -23.56
C THR A 222 -7.17 -44.87 -24.37
#